data_4bd8a5aba733bdf18e6732dd213bca5e
#
_entry.id   4bd8a5aba733bdf18e6732dd213bca5e
#
_cell.length_a   1.000
_cell.length_b   1.000
_cell.length_c   1.000
_cell.angle_alpha   90.00
_cell.angle_beta   90.00
_cell.angle_gamma   90.00
#
_symmetry.space_group_name_H-M   'P 1'
#
loop_
_entity.id
_entity.type
_entity.pdbx_description
1 polymer ?
#
loop_
_entity_poly.entity_id
_entity_poly.type
_entity_poly.pdbx_seq_one_letter_code
_entity_poly.pdbx_strand_id
1 'polypeptide(L)'
;MTRPYLDKTSPDVWKAASALSASIADHAASAGLTPAETEYIKVRASQLNGCPFCLDLHSREARAAGITQQKLDLLPAWRDAELYTDREAAMLAIAEAATRMPLSENSAADLAAARGLLGDEAFAAAEWVAVTINLFNRISILSEHPVRPRDAEGKLVK
;
A
#
# COMPACT_ATOMS: atom_id res chain seq x y z
N MET A 1 4.00 24.67 15.77
CA MET A 1 3.26 25.13 14.57
C MET A 1 2.71 23.89 13.88
N THR A 2 1.40 23.74 13.80
CA THR A 2 0.75 22.63 13.09
C THR A 2 0.93 22.83 11.59
N ARG A 3 1.27 21.77 10.85
CA ARG A 3 1.37 21.82 9.39
C ARG A 3 -0.02 21.95 8.76
N PRO A 4 -0.14 22.61 7.61
CA PRO A 4 -1.41 22.65 6.88
C PRO A 4 -1.76 21.24 6.35
N TYR A 5 -3.02 20.88 6.41
CA TYR A 5 -3.52 19.65 5.78
C TYR A 5 -3.63 19.86 4.28
N LEU A 6 -2.83 19.12 3.50
CA LEU A 6 -2.79 19.28 2.03
C LEU A 6 -4.16 19.00 1.38
N ASP A 7 -4.90 18.02 1.88
CA ASP A 7 -6.24 17.67 1.43
C ASP A 7 -7.29 18.78 1.71
N LYS A 8 -7.08 19.62 2.74
CA LYS A 8 -7.97 20.73 3.11
C LYS A 8 -7.56 22.04 2.44
N THR A 9 -6.25 22.27 2.34
CA THR A 9 -5.70 23.53 1.80
C THR A 9 -5.81 23.61 0.28
N SER A 10 -5.80 22.46 -0.40
CA SER A 10 -5.84 22.35 -1.86
C SER A 10 -6.93 21.37 -2.32
N PRO A 11 -8.23 21.72 -2.14
CA PRO A 11 -9.33 20.78 -2.36
C PRO A 11 -9.44 20.27 -3.81
N ASP A 12 -9.11 21.12 -4.81
CA ASP A 12 -9.13 20.70 -6.22
C ASP A 12 -8.03 19.67 -6.54
N VAL A 13 -6.83 19.85 -5.98
CA VAL A 13 -5.73 18.88 -6.10
C VAL A 13 -6.09 17.58 -5.41
N TRP A 14 -6.68 17.67 -4.22
CA TRP A 14 -7.16 16.49 -3.49
C TRP A 14 -8.24 15.73 -4.28
N LYS A 15 -9.18 16.44 -4.90
CA LYS A 15 -10.21 15.84 -5.75
C LYS A 15 -9.59 15.08 -6.94
N ALA A 16 -8.58 15.68 -7.60
CA ALA A 16 -7.87 15.03 -8.69
C ALA A 16 -7.10 13.78 -8.22
N ALA A 17 -6.40 13.87 -7.09
CA ALA A 17 -5.70 12.73 -6.49
C ALA A 17 -6.67 11.59 -6.11
N SER A 18 -7.83 11.93 -5.55
CA SER A 18 -8.86 10.95 -5.20
C SER A 18 -9.45 10.27 -6.45
N ALA A 19 -9.67 11.02 -7.53
CA ALA A 19 -10.14 10.48 -8.80
C ALA A 19 -9.09 9.54 -9.42
N LEU A 20 -7.81 9.90 -9.35
CA LEU A 20 -6.71 9.02 -9.76
C LEU A 20 -6.72 7.70 -8.97
N SER A 21 -6.86 7.78 -7.64
CA SER A 21 -6.93 6.59 -6.79
C SER A 21 -8.09 5.67 -7.15
N ALA A 22 -9.27 6.23 -7.42
CA ALA A 22 -10.44 5.46 -7.85
C ALA A 22 -10.19 4.78 -9.21
N SER A 23 -9.65 5.50 -10.19
CA SER A 23 -9.31 4.95 -11.51
C SER A 23 -8.29 3.80 -11.41
N ILE A 24 -7.31 3.92 -10.51
CA ILE A 24 -6.31 2.86 -10.28
C ILE A 24 -6.93 1.64 -9.62
N ALA A 25 -7.87 1.82 -8.68
CA ALA A 25 -8.58 0.71 -8.06
C ALA A 25 -9.41 -0.07 -9.09
N ASP A 26 -10.12 0.63 -9.97
CA ASP A 26 -10.90 0.01 -11.05
C ASP A 26 -9.99 -0.73 -12.04
N HIS A 27 -8.86 -0.12 -12.40
CA HIS A 27 -7.87 -0.75 -13.27
C HIS A 27 -7.24 -2.00 -12.63
N ALA A 28 -6.88 -1.94 -11.36
CA ALA A 28 -6.33 -3.08 -10.62
C ALA A 28 -7.31 -4.26 -10.59
N ALA A 29 -8.59 -3.98 -10.32
CA ALA A 29 -9.64 -5.00 -10.34
C ALA A 29 -9.82 -5.61 -11.74
N SER A 30 -9.84 -4.81 -12.81
CA SER A 30 -9.97 -5.29 -14.19
C SER A 30 -8.75 -6.05 -14.67
N ALA A 31 -7.54 -5.75 -14.17
CA ALA A 31 -6.31 -6.48 -14.41
C ALA A 31 -6.20 -7.77 -13.58
N GLY A 32 -7.22 -8.12 -12.79
CA GLY A 32 -7.30 -9.36 -12.01
C GLY A 32 -6.55 -9.34 -10.69
N LEU A 33 -6.23 -8.17 -10.14
CA LEU A 33 -5.71 -8.07 -8.78
C LEU A 33 -6.85 -8.19 -7.77
N THR A 34 -6.67 -9.05 -6.78
CA THR A 34 -7.62 -9.19 -5.68
C THR A 34 -7.50 -8.03 -4.67
N PRO A 35 -8.55 -7.74 -3.87
CA PRO A 35 -8.45 -6.78 -2.78
C PRO A 35 -7.28 -7.08 -1.81
N ALA A 36 -7.04 -8.34 -1.49
CA ALA A 36 -5.93 -8.74 -0.63
C ALA A 36 -4.57 -8.38 -1.25
N GLU A 37 -4.37 -8.64 -2.55
CA GLU A 37 -3.13 -8.31 -3.26
C GLU A 37 -2.86 -6.80 -3.25
N THR A 38 -3.87 -5.97 -3.48
CA THR A 38 -3.70 -4.51 -3.39
C THR A 38 -3.39 -4.05 -1.97
N GLU A 39 -3.97 -4.66 -0.94
CA GLU A 39 -3.70 -4.30 0.44
C GLU A 39 -2.31 -4.75 0.92
N TYR A 40 -1.75 -5.86 0.43
CA TYR A 40 -0.34 -6.19 0.68
C TYR A 40 0.61 -5.06 0.24
N ILE A 41 0.37 -4.51 -0.95
CA ILE A 41 1.16 -3.38 -1.47
C ILE A 41 1.02 -2.16 -0.56
N LYS A 42 -0.22 -1.80 -0.21
CA LYS A 42 -0.50 -0.58 0.56
C LYS A 42 0.03 -0.66 2.00
N VAL A 43 -0.16 -1.80 2.67
CA VAL A 43 0.36 -1.98 4.03
C VAL A 43 1.89 -1.95 4.01
N ARG A 44 2.53 -2.68 3.08
CA ARG A 44 4.00 -2.76 3.03
C ARG A 44 4.63 -1.41 2.73
N ALA A 45 4.15 -0.69 1.74
CA ALA A 45 4.62 0.67 1.44
C ALA A 45 4.44 1.62 2.64
N SER A 46 3.31 1.52 3.34
CA SER A 46 3.02 2.33 4.52
C SER A 46 3.94 2.02 5.70
N GLN A 47 4.34 0.74 5.88
CA GLN A 47 5.38 0.35 6.86
C GLN A 47 6.72 1.00 6.52
N LEU A 48 7.16 0.90 5.27
CA LEU A 48 8.44 1.43 4.81
C LEU A 48 8.52 2.95 4.90
N ASN A 49 7.44 3.64 4.61
CA ASN A 49 7.34 5.10 4.71
C ASN A 49 7.07 5.59 6.14
N GLY A 50 6.70 4.72 7.07
CA GLY A 50 6.37 5.11 8.44
C GLY A 50 5.11 5.99 8.53
N CYS A 51 4.07 5.70 7.73
CA CYS A 51 2.81 6.45 7.74
C CYS A 51 1.82 5.85 8.76
N PRO A 52 1.66 6.40 9.98
CA PRO A 52 0.81 5.80 10.99
C PRO A 52 -0.68 5.81 10.60
N PHE A 53 -1.16 6.90 9.98
CA PHE A 53 -2.53 7.02 9.49
C PHE A 53 -2.85 5.95 8.44
N CYS A 54 -1.94 5.76 7.46
CA CYS A 54 -2.12 4.79 6.39
C CYS A 54 -2.03 3.34 6.93
N LEU A 55 -1.17 3.09 7.92
CA LEU A 55 -1.08 1.79 8.58
C LEU A 55 -2.37 1.45 9.31
N ASP A 56 -2.95 2.39 10.10
CA ASP A 56 -4.24 2.15 10.76
C ASP A 56 -5.34 1.83 9.75
N LEU A 57 -5.40 2.56 8.63
CA LEU A 57 -6.39 2.35 7.59
C LEU A 57 -6.20 0.99 6.89
N HIS A 58 -5.04 0.81 6.26
CA HIS A 58 -4.81 -0.33 5.38
C HIS A 58 -4.64 -1.66 6.12
N SER A 59 -4.17 -1.68 7.37
CA SER A 59 -4.19 -2.90 8.18
C SER A 59 -5.61 -3.39 8.49
N ARG A 60 -6.59 -2.48 8.63
CA ARG A 60 -8.01 -2.86 8.79
C ARG A 60 -8.61 -3.35 7.48
N GLU A 61 -8.33 -2.67 6.37
CA GLU A 61 -8.80 -3.06 5.05
C GLU A 61 -8.19 -4.39 4.62
N ALA A 62 -6.92 -4.63 4.92
CA ALA A 62 -6.26 -5.90 4.68
C ALA A 62 -6.93 -7.07 5.43
N ARG A 63 -7.28 -6.89 6.71
CA ARG A 63 -8.06 -7.90 7.45
C ARG A 63 -9.44 -8.11 6.86
N ALA A 64 -10.11 -7.04 6.46
CA ALA A 64 -11.42 -7.14 5.79
C ALA A 64 -11.33 -7.86 4.42
N ALA A 65 -10.19 -7.74 3.73
CA ALA A 65 -9.87 -8.47 2.50
C ALA A 65 -9.45 -9.94 2.73
N GLY A 66 -9.42 -10.40 3.99
CA GLY A 66 -9.12 -11.79 4.35
C GLY A 66 -7.64 -12.09 4.63
N ILE A 67 -6.77 -11.09 4.71
CA ILE A 67 -5.38 -11.29 5.12
C ILE A 67 -5.35 -11.60 6.62
N THR A 68 -4.74 -12.72 6.99
CA THR A 68 -4.65 -13.14 8.40
C THR A 68 -3.75 -12.20 9.21
N GLN A 69 -4.05 -12.09 10.51
CA GLN A 69 -3.20 -11.29 11.41
C GLN A 69 -1.76 -11.78 11.41
N GLN A 70 -1.54 -13.09 11.38
CA GLN A 70 -0.19 -13.67 11.31
C GLN A 70 0.59 -13.15 10.09
N LYS A 71 -0.03 -13.12 8.90
CA LYS A 71 0.63 -12.57 7.71
C LYS A 71 0.93 -11.09 7.85
N LEU A 72 0.02 -10.30 8.44
CA LEU A 72 0.26 -8.88 8.68
C LEU A 72 1.41 -8.64 9.68
N ASP A 73 1.49 -9.43 10.73
CA ASP A 73 2.56 -9.33 11.74
C ASP A 73 3.94 -9.66 11.16
N LEU A 74 3.99 -10.59 10.20
CA LEU A 74 5.22 -11.07 9.58
C LEU A 74 5.64 -10.29 8.31
N LEU A 75 4.86 -9.29 7.87
CA LEU A 75 5.21 -8.49 6.70
C LEU A 75 6.63 -7.88 6.73
N PRO A 76 7.17 -7.42 7.87
CA PRO A 76 8.54 -6.92 7.90
C PRO A 76 9.61 -7.98 7.58
N ALA A 77 9.30 -9.26 7.77
CA ALA A 77 10.18 -10.41 7.55
C ALA A 77 9.64 -11.38 6.48
N TRP A 78 8.83 -10.89 5.56
CA TRP A 78 8.07 -11.73 4.62
C TRP A 78 8.95 -12.65 3.76
N ARG A 79 10.18 -12.23 3.45
CA ARG A 79 11.10 -13.00 2.59
C ARG A 79 11.55 -14.32 3.24
N ASP A 80 11.62 -14.35 4.57
CA ASP A 80 12.09 -15.52 5.33
C ASP A 80 10.94 -16.30 5.99
N ALA A 81 9.70 -15.80 5.87
CA ALA A 81 8.57 -16.36 6.59
C ALA A 81 7.95 -17.61 5.92
N GLU A 82 8.27 -17.92 4.65
CA GLU A 82 7.74 -19.06 3.88
C GLU A 82 6.19 -19.22 3.97
N LEU A 83 5.49 -18.10 4.16
CA LEU A 83 4.05 -18.06 4.43
C LEU A 83 3.24 -17.43 3.28
N TYR A 84 3.91 -16.74 2.37
CA TYR A 84 3.28 -16.01 1.28
C TYR A 84 3.32 -16.81 -0.01
N THR A 85 2.23 -16.74 -0.78
CA THR A 85 2.24 -17.30 -2.14
C THR A 85 3.16 -16.49 -3.05
N ASP A 86 3.53 -17.05 -4.21
CA ASP A 86 4.36 -16.34 -5.19
C ASP A 86 3.75 -15.00 -5.61
N ARG A 87 2.41 -14.94 -5.77
CA ARG A 87 1.71 -13.70 -6.11
C ARG A 87 1.74 -12.68 -4.98
N GLU A 88 1.53 -13.11 -3.74
CA GLU A 88 1.64 -12.23 -2.56
C GLU A 88 3.08 -11.70 -2.41
N ALA A 89 4.07 -12.56 -2.60
CA ALA A 89 5.48 -12.17 -2.59
C ALA A 89 5.81 -11.15 -3.69
N ALA A 90 5.26 -11.33 -4.90
CA ALA A 90 5.40 -10.36 -5.98
C ALA A 90 4.81 -8.98 -5.61
N MET A 91 3.63 -8.93 -4.96
CA MET A 91 3.04 -7.67 -4.48
C MET A 91 3.95 -6.97 -3.46
N LEU A 92 4.52 -7.72 -2.53
CA LEU A 92 5.44 -7.20 -1.51
C LEU A 92 6.75 -6.69 -2.13
N ALA A 93 7.30 -7.41 -3.12
CA ALA A 93 8.49 -7.00 -3.84
C ALA A 93 8.26 -5.70 -4.65
N ILE A 94 7.13 -5.58 -5.35
CA ILE A 94 6.72 -4.36 -6.07
C ILE A 94 6.58 -3.19 -5.08
N ALA A 95 5.92 -3.39 -3.94
CA ALA A 95 5.77 -2.36 -2.91
C ALA A 95 7.12 -1.86 -2.40
N GLU A 96 8.07 -2.77 -2.14
CA GLU A 96 9.42 -2.41 -1.67
C GLU A 96 10.21 -1.65 -2.74
N ALA A 97 10.21 -2.15 -3.99
CA ALA A 97 10.92 -1.53 -5.10
C ALA A 97 10.39 -0.11 -5.40
N ALA A 98 9.07 0.07 -5.45
CA ALA A 98 8.45 1.37 -5.71
C ALA A 98 8.63 2.38 -4.54
N THR A 99 8.93 1.89 -3.35
CA THR A 99 9.10 2.74 -2.15
C THR A 99 10.55 3.10 -1.89
N ARG A 100 11.48 2.18 -2.17
CA ARG A 100 12.93 2.34 -1.94
C ARG A 100 13.65 2.76 -3.22
N MET A 101 13.72 4.06 -3.44
CA MET A 101 14.46 4.62 -4.58
C MET A 101 15.83 5.16 -4.15
N PRO A 102 16.86 5.11 -5.00
CA PRO A 102 16.88 4.52 -6.36
C PRO A 102 16.80 2.98 -6.33
N LEU A 103 16.37 2.39 -7.46
CA LEU A 103 16.29 0.93 -7.59
C LEU A 103 17.68 0.30 -7.45
N SER A 104 17.79 -0.69 -6.57
CA SER A 104 18.95 -1.57 -6.47
C SER A 104 18.90 -2.67 -7.53
N GLU A 105 20.01 -3.35 -7.77
CA GLU A 105 20.06 -4.52 -8.66
C GLU A 105 19.09 -5.62 -8.20
N ASN A 106 18.99 -5.85 -6.89
CA ASN A 106 18.05 -6.82 -6.33
C ASN A 106 16.59 -6.39 -6.58
N SER A 107 16.27 -5.10 -6.39
CA SER A 107 14.93 -4.59 -6.67
C SER A 107 14.56 -4.72 -8.15
N ALA A 108 15.52 -4.48 -9.05
CA ALA A 108 15.30 -4.66 -10.48
C ALA A 108 15.06 -6.14 -10.85
N ALA A 109 15.79 -7.07 -10.23
CA ALA A 109 15.58 -8.50 -10.41
C ALA A 109 14.21 -8.95 -9.87
N ASP A 110 13.81 -8.46 -8.67
CA ASP A 110 12.50 -8.73 -8.09
C ASP A 110 11.36 -8.25 -9.00
N LEU A 111 11.47 -7.04 -9.57
CA LEU A 111 10.49 -6.52 -10.53
C LEU A 111 10.40 -7.36 -11.79
N ALA A 112 11.54 -7.81 -12.34
CA ALA A 112 11.55 -8.67 -13.51
C ALA A 112 10.88 -10.02 -13.23
N ALA A 113 11.12 -10.62 -12.07
CA ALA A 113 10.48 -11.86 -11.63
C ALA A 113 8.96 -11.67 -11.42
N ALA A 114 8.56 -10.59 -10.76
CA ALA A 114 7.15 -10.25 -10.55
C ALA A 114 6.42 -10.05 -11.89
N ARG A 115 7.02 -9.33 -12.85
CA ARG A 115 6.46 -9.15 -14.19
C ARG A 115 6.30 -10.49 -14.93
N GLY A 116 7.31 -11.37 -14.84
CA GLY A 116 7.26 -12.70 -15.44
C GLY A 116 6.14 -13.57 -14.89
N LEU A 117 5.83 -13.43 -13.58
CA LEU A 117 4.75 -14.16 -12.91
C LEU A 117 3.36 -13.60 -13.21
N LEU A 118 3.22 -12.28 -13.18
CA LEU A 118 1.92 -11.59 -13.24
C LEU A 118 1.45 -11.31 -14.67
N GLY A 119 2.39 -11.19 -15.62
CA GLY A 119 2.15 -10.61 -16.94
C GLY A 119 2.09 -9.08 -16.89
N ASP A 120 2.21 -8.44 -18.06
CA ASP A 120 2.39 -6.98 -18.16
C ASP A 120 1.23 -6.19 -17.57
N GLU A 121 -0.01 -6.61 -17.77
CA GLU A 121 -1.19 -5.87 -17.34
C GLU A 121 -1.33 -5.85 -15.81
N ALA A 122 -1.29 -7.02 -15.17
CA ALA A 122 -1.40 -7.10 -13.70
C ALA A 122 -0.16 -6.51 -13.01
N PHE A 123 1.02 -6.66 -13.60
CA PHE A 123 2.24 -6.04 -13.10
C PHE A 123 2.14 -4.51 -13.11
N ALA A 124 1.78 -3.91 -14.25
CA ALA A 124 1.60 -2.45 -14.35
C ALA A 124 0.51 -1.94 -13.39
N ALA A 125 -0.59 -2.67 -13.23
CA ALA A 125 -1.63 -2.32 -12.28
C ALA A 125 -1.12 -2.33 -10.83
N ALA A 126 -0.31 -3.33 -10.44
CA ALA A 126 0.32 -3.40 -9.12
C ALA A 126 1.32 -2.23 -8.89
N GLU A 127 2.11 -1.87 -9.91
CA GLU A 127 2.99 -0.70 -9.83
C GLU A 127 2.19 0.60 -9.64
N TRP A 128 1.06 0.78 -10.34
CA TRP A 128 0.18 1.93 -10.12
C TRP A 128 -0.37 1.99 -8.70
N VAL A 129 -0.77 0.87 -8.12
CA VAL A 129 -1.18 0.80 -6.71
C VAL A 129 -0.03 1.23 -5.80
N ALA A 130 1.19 0.75 -6.04
CA ALA A 130 2.37 1.08 -5.24
C ALA A 130 2.75 2.57 -5.35
N VAL A 131 2.71 3.15 -6.54
CA VAL A 131 2.97 4.59 -6.76
C VAL A 131 1.92 5.44 -6.04
N THR A 132 0.66 5.04 -6.14
CA THR A 132 -0.45 5.79 -5.53
C THR A 132 -0.39 5.76 -4.02
N ILE A 133 -0.15 4.60 -3.39
CA ILE A 133 -0.01 4.57 -1.92
C ILE A 133 1.20 5.38 -1.44
N ASN A 134 2.29 5.41 -2.20
CA ASN A 134 3.43 6.27 -1.89
C ASN A 134 3.07 7.77 -1.94
N LEU A 135 2.22 8.19 -2.89
CA LEU A 135 1.66 9.54 -2.93
C LEU A 135 0.86 9.84 -1.65
N PHE A 136 -0.11 8.99 -1.31
CA PHE A 136 -0.97 9.20 -0.14
C PHE A 136 -0.22 9.09 1.20
N ASN A 137 0.79 8.23 1.31
CA ASN A 137 1.67 8.20 2.48
C ASN A 137 2.33 9.58 2.69
N ARG A 138 2.87 10.20 1.64
CA ARG A 138 3.51 11.51 1.72
C ARG A 138 2.52 12.61 2.08
N ILE A 139 1.34 12.61 1.49
CA ILE A 139 0.26 13.55 1.84
C ILE A 139 -0.05 13.45 3.34
N SER A 140 -0.27 12.23 3.85
CA SER A 140 -0.64 12.01 5.25
C SER A 140 0.49 12.36 6.22
N ILE A 141 1.73 11.99 5.90
CA ILE A 141 2.91 12.29 6.75
C ILE A 141 3.16 13.81 6.79
N LEU A 142 3.13 14.47 5.64
CA LEU A 142 3.38 15.91 5.55
C LEU A 142 2.26 16.74 6.19
N SER A 143 1.02 16.24 6.15
CA SER A 143 -0.14 16.85 6.80
C SER A 143 -0.27 16.49 8.29
N GLU A 144 0.57 15.59 8.81
CA GLU A 144 0.47 15.11 10.20
C GLU A 144 -0.94 14.58 10.53
N HIS A 145 -1.55 13.79 9.61
CA HIS A 145 -2.87 13.24 9.82
C HIS A 145 -2.90 12.37 11.09
N PRO A 146 -3.80 12.65 12.05
CA PRO A 146 -3.82 11.96 13.32
C PRO A 146 -4.38 10.54 13.19
N VAL A 147 -3.80 9.59 13.94
CA VAL A 147 -4.43 8.30 14.19
C VAL A 147 -5.38 8.44 15.39
N ARG A 148 -6.61 7.97 15.22
CA ARG A 148 -7.61 7.99 16.28
C ARG A 148 -7.58 6.67 17.06
N PRO A 149 -7.55 6.71 18.40
CA PRO A 149 -7.54 5.49 19.23
C PRO A 149 -8.73 4.60 18.95
N ARG A 150 -8.53 3.28 19.05
CA ARG A 150 -9.56 2.25 18.89
C ARG A 150 -9.50 1.26 20.05
N ASP A 151 -10.64 0.67 20.39
CA ASP A 151 -10.72 -0.45 21.32
C ASP A 151 -10.27 -1.77 20.68
N ALA A 152 -10.33 -2.86 21.44
CA ALA A 152 -9.94 -4.19 20.98
C ALA A 152 -10.83 -4.70 19.82
N GLU A 153 -12.04 -4.22 19.72
CA GLU A 153 -13.01 -4.52 18.68
C GLU A 153 -12.85 -3.62 17.43
N GLY A 154 -11.88 -2.67 17.48
CA GLY A 154 -11.56 -1.76 16.38
C GLY A 154 -12.49 -0.55 16.28
N LYS A 155 -13.37 -0.30 17.26
CA LYS A 155 -14.23 0.88 17.31
C LYS A 155 -13.45 2.09 17.81
N LEU A 156 -13.79 3.26 17.26
CA LEU A 156 -13.20 4.51 17.73
C LEU A 156 -13.58 4.76 19.18
N VAL A 157 -12.56 5.00 20.02
CA VAL A 157 -12.75 5.51 21.38
C VAL A 157 -12.66 7.03 21.40
N LYS A 158 -13.40 7.63 22.34
CA LYS A 158 -13.43 9.10 22.50
C LYS A 158 -12.18 9.62 23.22
#